data_eaffcb8bbdfa2c7dfde62d8e6b39e7d5
#
_entry.id   eaffcb8bbdfa2c7dfde62d8e6b39e7d5
#
_cell.length_a   1.000
_cell.length_b   1.000
_cell.length_c   1.000
_cell.angle_alpha   90.00
_cell.angle_beta   90.00
_cell.angle_gamma   90.00
#
_symmetry.space_group_name_H-M   'P 1'
#
loop_
_entity.id
_entity.type
_entity.pdbx_description
1 polymer ?
#
loop_
_entity_poly.entity_id
_entity_poly.type
_entity_poly.pdbx_seq_one_letter_code
_entity_poly.pdbx_strand_id
1 'polypeptide(L)'
;MAVFQTTDLTAASYSAALFGLAATAILLLMGTSWVNRAWKVPVVLCALAALVGVGAVHEGRLVWAAGNGVPVVYHYVGWIVSMPLQVMALCFLARTAGKLGAGLFWRLVVVSVLMVFVRYLGEASFLHPTLAFLIGLVFWLYILGELYFGQMDDVLRQAPGDHLRRGYFWLRLIVTIGWAIYPPGNFLTAFAGLTDDGSLSVAYNIADILNRMAFGVAVLATAVLVSNEDPLHDRSPSTLRSDPKGDRT
;
A
#
# COMPACT_ATOMS: atom_id res chain seq x y z
N MET A 1 -14.16 19.52 24.08
CA MET A 1 -14.31 19.03 22.70
C MET A 1 -13.74 20.11 21.79
N ALA A 2 -12.56 19.89 21.18
CA ALA A 2 -12.00 20.89 20.27
C ALA A 2 -12.88 20.93 19.02
N VAL A 3 -13.47 22.08 18.72
CA VAL A 3 -14.27 22.29 17.51
C VAL A 3 -13.31 22.80 16.43
N PHE A 4 -13.14 22.04 15.37
CA PHE A 4 -12.36 22.50 14.22
C PHE A 4 -13.02 23.73 13.59
N GLN A 5 -12.20 24.70 13.21
CA GLN A 5 -12.69 25.78 12.38
C GLN A 5 -13.11 25.22 11.00
N THR A 6 -14.16 25.74 10.42
CA THR A 6 -14.69 25.29 9.12
C THR A 6 -13.70 25.48 7.96
N THR A 7 -12.64 26.26 8.17
CA THR A 7 -11.57 26.57 7.22
C THR A 7 -10.28 25.78 7.47
N ASP A 8 -10.26 24.88 8.47
CA ASP A 8 -9.06 24.08 8.78
C ASP A 8 -8.87 22.96 7.74
N LEU A 9 -8.06 23.24 6.71
CA LEU A 9 -7.74 22.31 5.64
C LEU A 9 -7.01 21.06 6.18
N THR A 10 -6.15 21.23 7.18
CA THR A 10 -5.41 20.11 7.78
C THR A 10 -6.36 19.16 8.48
N ALA A 11 -7.28 19.66 9.31
CA ALA A 11 -8.29 18.82 9.93
C ALA A 11 -9.22 18.13 8.92
N ALA A 12 -9.58 18.83 7.84
CA ALA A 12 -10.36 18.27 6.74
C ALA A 12 -9.61 17.13 6.05
N SER A 13 -8.30 17.29 5.77
CA SER A 13 -7.47 16.27 5.14
C SER A 13 -7.34 15.01 6.00
N TYR A 14 -7.16 15.15 7.32
CA TYR A 14 -7.19 14.02 8.27
C TYR A 14 -8.53 13.28 8.23
N SER A 15 -9.63 14.01 8.18
CA SER A 15 -10.98 13.42 8.13
C SER A 15 -11.20 12.66 6.82
N ALA A 16 -10.80 13.26 5.69
CA ALA A 16 -10.88 12.63 4.38
C ALA A 16 -10.04 11.35 4.31
N ALA A 17 -8.80 11.39 4.81
CA ALA A 17 -7.93 10.22 4.88
C ALA A 17 -8.53 9.11 5.77
N LEU A 18 -9.04 9.46 6.95
CA LEU A 18 -9.65 8.53 7.88
C LEU A 18 -10.82 7.77 7.23
N PHE A 19 -11.77 8.50 6.66
CA PHE A 19 -12.96 7.89 6.05
C PHE A 19 -12.63 7.14 4.76
N GLY A 20 -11.74 7.69 3.93
CA GLY A 20 -11.29 7.03 2.70
C GLY A 20 -10.60 5.70 2.97
N LEU A 21 -9.67 5.67 3.95
CA LEU A 21 -8.96 4.45 4.33
C LEU A 21 -9.90 3.44 5.01
N ALA A 22 -10.83 3.87 5.85
CA ALA A 22 -11.82 2.99 6.47
C ALA A 22 -12.74 2.35 5.41
N ALA A 23 -13.28 3.14 4.49
CA ALA A 23 -14.09 2.64 3.39
C ALA A 23 -13.30 1.66 2.51
N THR A 24 -12.03 1.98 2.23
CA THR A 24 -11.14 1.09 1.47
C THR A 24 -10.91 -0.23 2.18
N ALA A 25 -10.65 -0.22 3.48
CA ALA A 25 -10.44 -1.44 4.26
C ALA A 25 -11.68 -2.35 4.21
N ILE A 26 -12.88 -1.77 4.39
CA ILE A 26 -14.15 -2.50 4.29
C ILE A 26 -14.34 -3.08 2.88
N LEU A 27 -14.14 -2.27 1.83
CA LEU A 27 -14.23 -2.71 0.45
C LEU A 27 -13.31 -3.89 0.17
N LEU A 28 -12.04 -3.82 0.60
CA LEU A 28 -11.06 -4.87 0.40
C LEU A 28 -11.42 -6.15 1.15
N LEU A 29 -11.90 -6.06 2.39
CA LEU A 29 -12.37 -7.21 3.15
C LEU A 29 -13.58 -7.89 2.48
N MET A 30 -14.55 -7.11 2.03
CA MET A 30 -15.69 -7.63 1.26
C MET A 30 -15.23 -8.24 -0.07
N GLY A 31 -14.30 -7.59 -0.75
CA GLY A 31 -13.71 -8.02 -2.03
C GLY A 31 -12.99 -9.36 -1.96
N THR A 32 -12.61 -9.85 -0.78
CA THR A 32 -12.05 -11.19 -0.62
C THR A 32 -13.00 -12.31 -1.04
N SER A 33 -14.32 -12.05 -1.05
CA SER A 33 -15.33 -12.98 -1.53
C SER A 33 -15.46 -13.00 -3.06
N TRP A 34 -14.93 -11.99 -3.75
CA TRP A 34 -15.04 -11.83 -5.21
C TRP A 34 -13.84 -12.42 -5.97
N VAL A 35 -12.86 -12.93 -5.25
CA VAL A 35 -11.57 -13.34 -5.84
C VAL A 35 -11.25 -14.81 -5.52
N ASN A 36 -10.46 -15.43 -6.39
CA ASN A 36 -9.92 -16.76 -6.20
C ASN A 36 -9.03 -16.85 -4.96
N ARG A 37 -8.87 -18.08 -4.43
CA ARG A 37 -8.10 -18.34 -3.20
C ARG A 37 -6.68 -17.75 -3.24
N ALA A 38 -6.01 -17.78 -4.39
CA ALA A 38 -4.65 -17.25 -4.55
C ALA A 38 -4.55 -15.74 -4.30
N TRP A 39 -5.62 -14.99 -4.58
CA TRP A 39 -5.69 -13.55 -4.46
C TRP A 39 -6.14 -13.03 -3.09
N LYS A 40 -6.67 -13.91 -2.22
CA LYS A 40 -7.17 -13.48 -0.91
C LYS A 40 -6.08 -12.87 -0.03
N VAL A 41 -4.88 -13.46 -0.04
CA VAL A 41 -3.75 -12.95 0.77
C VAL A 41 -3.31 -11.55 0.34
N PRO A 42 -3.02 -11.25 -0.95
CA PRO A 42 -2.71 -9.88 -1.37
C PRO A 42 -3.78 -8.87 -0.98
N VAL A 43 -5.06 -9.19 -1.18
CA VAL A 43 -6.18 -8.29 -0.86
C VAL A 43 -6.29 -8.04 0.65
N VAL A 44 -6.16 -9.09 1.48
CA VAL A 44 -6.17 -8.94 2.95
C VAL A 44 -5.00 -8.10 3.44
N LEU A 45 -3.79 -8.26 2.89
CA LEU A 45 -2.63 -7.45 3.24
C LEU A 45 -2.86 -5.96 2.94
N CYS A 46 -3.51 -5.64 1.82
CA CYS A 46 -3.90 -4.27 1.49
C CYS A 46 -4.98 -3.75 2.45
N ALA A 47 -5.95 -4.58 2.85
CA ALA A 47 -6.95 -4.19 3.86
C ALA A 47 -6.30 -3.89 5.22
N LEU A 48 -5.35 -4.72 5.66
CA LEU A 48 -4.59 -4.48 6.88
C LEU A 48 -3.76 -3.20 6.80
N ALA A 49 -3.11 -2.93 5.66
CA ALA A 49 -2.37 -1.68 5.45
C ALA A 49 -3.28 -0.45 5.53
N ALA A 50 -4.51 -0.53 5.00
CA ALA A 50 -5.50 0.53 5.12
C ALA A 50 -5.98 0.71 6.58
N LEU A 51 -6.25 -0.38 7.32
CA LEU A 51 -6.64 -0.34 8.73
C LEU A 51 -5.57 0.28 9.63
N VAL A 52 -4.30 -0.07 9.40
CA VAL A 52 -3.16 0.58 10.10
C VAL A 52 -3.15 2.07 9.80
N GLY A 53 -3.42 2.46 8.55
CA GLY A 53 -3.55 3.87 8.16
C GLY A 53 -4.69 4.59 8.89
N VAL A 54 -5.86 3.93 9.04
CA VAL A 54 -6.99 4.48 9.84
C VAL A 54 -6.53 4.83 11.25
N GLY A 55 -5.83 3.91 11.93
CA GLY A 55 -5.32 4.15 13.28
C GLY A 55 -4.34 5.32 13.34
N ALA A 56 -3.34 5.33 12.46
CA ALA A 56 -2.31 6.37 12.43
C ALA A 56 -2.90 7.76 12.14
N VAL A 57 -3.80 7.85 11.17
CA VAL A 57 -4.48 9.10 10.80
C VAL A 57 -5.41 9.58 11.92
N HIS A 58 -6.08 8.65 12.62
CA HIS A 58 -6.93 8.97 13.77
C HIS A 58 -6.14 9.63 14.90
N GLU A 59 -5.02 9.01 15.30
CA GLU A 59 -4.13 9.57 16.33
C GLU A 59 -3.54 10.92 15.90
N GLY A 60 -3.07 11.04 14.66
CA GLY A 60 -2.59 12.30 14.11
C GLY A 60 -3.66 13.41 14.17
N ARG A 61 -4.90 13.07 13.84
CA ARG A 61 -6.04 13.99 13.93
C ARG A 61 -6.32 14.47 15.36
N LEU A 62 -6.20 13.58 16.35
CA LEU A 62 -6.38 13.93 17.74
C LEU A 62 -5.30 14.90 18.25
N VAL A 63 -4.05 14.66 17.87
CA VAL A 63 -2.91 15.54 18.21
C VAL A 63 -3.08 16.93 17.59
N TRP A 64 -3.46 16.99 16.32
CA TRP A 64 -3.75 18.26 15.64
C TRP A 64 -4.89 19.01 16.32
N ALA A 65 -6.01 18.32 16.63
CA ALA A 65 -7.17 18.91 17.29
C ALA A 65 -6.86 19.44 18.69
N ALA A 66 -5.91 18.85 19.40
CA ALA A 66 -5.45 19.30 20.71
C ALA A 66 -4.51 20.52 20.66
N GLY A 67 -4.10 20.98 19.46
CA GLY A 67 -3.16 22.08 19.30
C GLY A 67 -1.72 21.73 19.68
N ASN A 68 -1.35 20.44 19.71
CA ASN A 68 -0.04 19.94 20.12
C ASN A 68 0.98 19.90 18.96
N GLY A 69 0.78 20.70 17.92
CA GLY A 69 1.70 20.80 16.78
C GLY A 69 1.42 19.77 15.70
N VAL A 70 2.42 19.54 14.82
CA VAL A 70 2.29 18.66 13.65
C VAL A 70 2.62 17.22 14.02
N PRO A 71 1.69 16.29 13.84
CA PRO A 71 1.83 14.92 14.34
C PRO A 71 2.59 13.98 13.37
N VAL A 72 3.75 14.40 12.84
CA VAL A 72 4.53 13.64 11.83
C VAL A 72 4.89 12.24 12.30
N VAL A 73 5.15 12.05 13.60
CA VAL A 73 5.49 10.73 14.19
C VAL A 73 4.43 9.67 13.89
N TYR A 74 3.15 10.02 13.90
CA TYR A 74 2.07 9.06 13.67
C TYR A 74 2.04 8.57 12.21
N HIS A 75 2.48 9.38 11.25
CA HIS A 75 2.68 8.90 9.88
C HIS A 75 3.75 7.80 9.84
N TYR A 76 4.89 7.98 10.53
CA TYR A 76 5.94 6.96 10.58
C TYR A 76 5.48 5.66 11.25
N VAL A 77 4.70 5.75 12.34
CA VAL A 77 4.10 4.57 12.98
C VAL A 77 3.19 3.82 12.00
N GLY A 78 2.42 4.55 11.22
CA GLY A 78 1.58 3.97 10.18
C GLY A 78 2.40 3.33 9.04
N TRP A 79 3.45 4.02 8.55
CA TRP A 79 4.25 3.58 7.41
C TRP A 79 5.13 2.37 7.72
N ILE A 80 5.70 2.27 8.93
CA ILE A 80 6.58 1.15 9.30
C ILE A 80 5.85 -0.20 9.27
N VAL A 81 4.54 -0.20 9.38
CA VAL A 81 3.70 -1.39 9.26
C VAL A 81 3.10 -1.50 7.85
N SER A 82 2.51 -0.43 7.33
CA SER A 82 1.75 -0.50 6.07
C SER A 82 2.60 -0.66 4.82
N MET A 83 3.81 -0.07 4.76
CA MET A 83 4.69 -0.23 3.59
C MET A 83 5.19 -1.67 3.43
N PRO A 84 5.69 -2.37 4.48
CA PRO A 84 5.99 -3.80 4.38
C PRO A 84 4.78 -4.64 3.98
N LEU A 85 3.57 -4.34 4.48
CA LEU A 85 2.35 -5.05 4.06
C LEU A 85 2.06 -4.89 2.56
N GLN A 86 2.26 -3.69 1.99
CA GLN A 86 2.12 -3.46 0.55
C GLN A 86 3.19 -4.21 -0.25
N VAL A 87 4.45 -4.22 0.22
CA VAL A 87 5.53 -5.01 -0.39
C VAL A 87 5.20 -6.51 -0.35
N MET A 88 4.71 -7.02 0.77
CA MET A 88 4.25 -8.40 0.87
C MET A 88 3.10 -8.69 -0.10
N ALA A 89 2.14 -7.76 -0.23
CA ALA A 89 1.04 -7.91 -1.19
C ALA A 89 1.56 -8.02 -2.64
N LEU A 90 2.54 -7.20 -3.03
CA LEU A 90 3.22 -7.31 -4.34
C LEU A 90 3.93 -8.66 -4.52
N CYS A 91 4.63 -9.14 -3.50
CA CYS A 91 5.29 -10.43 -3.55
C CYS A 91 4.29 -11.60 -3.69
N PHE A 92 3.17 -11.56 -2.98
CA PHE A 92 2.12 -12.57 -3.12
C PHE A 92 1.41 -12.48 -4.47
N LEU A 93 1.21 -11.26 -4.99
CA LEU A 93 0.72 -11.04 -6.35
C LEU A 93 1.68 -11.65 -7.38
N ALA A 94 2.99 -11.43 -7.26
CA ALA A 94 3.97 -12.01 -8.17
C ALA A 94 3.96 -13.55 -8.12
N ARG A 95 3.71 -14.14 -6.96
CA ARG A 95 3.58 -15.60 -6.80
C ARG A 95 2.38 -16.21 -7.54
N THR A 96 1.36 -15.43 -7.89
CA THR A 96 0.27 -15.92 -8.74
C THR A 96 0.70 -16.11 -10.19
N ALA A 97 1.74 -15.39 -10.62
CA ALA A 97 2.30 -15.49 -11.97
C ALA A 97 3.43 -16.54 -12.09
N GLY A 98 4.18 -16.74 -11.02
CA GLY A 98 5.33 -17.63 -11.06
C GLY A 98 6.07 -17.79 -9.72
N LYS A 99 7.17 -18.51 -9.73
CA LYS A 99 7.96 -18.74 -8.52
C LYS A 99 8.77 -17.51 -8.16
N LEU A 100 8.51 -16.94 -7.01
CA LEU A 100 9.33 -15.92 -6.38
C LEU A 100 10.17 -16.53 -5.25
N GLY A 101 11.47 -16.31 -5.27
CA GLY A 101 12.39 -16.84 -4.26
C GLY A 101 12.09 -16.29 -2.86
N ALA A 102 12.11 -17.15 -1.84
CA ALA A 102 11.91 -16.74 -0.46
C ALA A 102 12.94 -15.70 0.01
N GLY A 103 14.16 -15.77 -0.51
CA GLY A 103 15.22 -14.79 -0.23
C GLY A 103 14.87 -13.38 -0.70
N LEU A 104 14.25 -13.24 -1.89
CA LEU A 104 13.81 -11.94 -2.39
C LEU A 104 12.65 -11.40 -1.53
N PHE A 105 11.68 -12.24 -1.19
CA PHE A 105 10.57 -11.86 -0.32
C PHE A 105 11.07 -11.21 0.98
N TRP A 106 11.95 -11.91 1.71
CA TRP A 106 12.47 -11.39 2.98
C TRP A 106 13.36 -10.15 2.81
N ARG A 107 14.18 -10.10 1.75
CA ARG A 107 14.98 -8.90 1.46
C ARG A 107 14.10 -7.66 1.27
N LEU A 108 13.05 -7.76 0.46
CA LEU A 108 12.14 -6.64 0.20
C LEU A 108 11.39 -6.21 1.45
N VAL A 109 10.91 -7.16 2.26
CA VAL A 109 10.24 -6.86 3.54
C VAL A 109 11.19 -6.15 4.50
N VAL A 110 12.40 -6.69 4.70
CA VAL A 110 13.39 -6.09 5.62
C VAL A 110 13.81 -4.70 5.11
N VAL A 111 14.09 -4.55 3.83
CA VAL A 111 14.48 -3.25 3.24
C VAL A 111 13.36 -2.22 3.40
N SER A 112 12.09 -2.61 3.24
CA SER A 112 10.96 -1.68 3.43
C SER A 112 10.81 -1.23 4.88
N VAL A 113 11.04 -2.11 5.85
CA VAL A 113 11.08 -1.75 7.29
C VAL A 113 12.24 -0.81 7.57
N LEU A 114 13.46 -1.16 7.11
CA LEU A 114 14.66 -0.34 7.34
C LEU A 114 14.54 1.04 6.68
N MET A 115 13.93 1.13 5.50
CA MET A 115 13.67 2.38 4.81
C MET A 115 12.88 3.36 5.69
N VAL A 116 11.78 2.92 6.26
CA VAL A 116 10.92 3.75 7.12
C VAL A 116 11.61 4.04 8.45
N PHE A 117 12.24 3.03 9.05
CA PHE A 117 12.90 3.14 10.35
C PHE A 117 14.05 4.15 10.34
N VAL A 118 14.94 4.08 9.35
CA VAL A 118 16.05 5.04 9.23
C VAL A 118 15.54 6.46 9.02
N ARG A 119 14.48 6.63 8.23
CA ARG A 119 13.83 7.93 8.04
C ARG A 119 13.27 8.48 9.35
N TYR A 120 12.61 7.63 10.14
CA TYR A 120 12.13 7.98 11.48
C TYR A 120 13.27 8.42 12.41
N LEU A 121 14.41 7.74 12.40
CA LEU A 121 15.57 8.11 13.22
C LEU A 121 16.10 9.52 12.84
N GLY A 122 16.03 9.91 11.57
CA GLY A 122 16.36 11.26 11.12
C GLY A 122 15.37 12.30 11.62
N GLU A 123 14.06 12.00 11.55
CA GLU A 123 13.02 12.91 12.04
C GLU A 123 13.06 13.08 13.56
N ALA A 124 13.30 12.00 14.28
CA ALA A 124 13.45 12.00 15.74
C ALA A 124 14.82 12.54 16.23
N SER A 125 15.66 13.05 15.32
CA SER A 125 16.99 13.61 15.64
C SER A 125 18.00 12.62 16.27
N PHE A 126 17.75 11.29 16.16
CA PHE A 126 18.73 10.27 16.54
C PHE A 126 19.82 10.07 15.47
N LEU A 127 19.54 10.44 14.23
CA LEU A 127 20.47 10.37 13.13
C LEU A 127 20.45 11.72 12.41
N HIS A 128 21.60 12.12 11.80
CA HIS A 128 21.64 13.34 11.01
C HIS A 128 20.60 13.28 9.87
N PRO A 129 19.70 14.27 9.73
CA PRO A 129 18.59 14.23 8.78
C PRO A 129 18.99 13.93 7.34
N THR A 130 20.10 14.53 6.86
CA THR A 130 20.65 14.28 5.51
C THR A 130 21.07 12.82 5.33
N LEU A 131 21.74 12.24 6.32
CA LEU A 131 22.19 10.86 6.24
C LEU A 131 21.01 9.89 6.26
N ALA A 132 20.03 10.13 7.13
CA ALA A 132 18.79 9.36 7.17
C ALA A 132 18.02 9.44 5.84
N PHE A 133 17.98 10.62 5.23
CA PHE A 133 17.38 10.82 3.91
C PHE A 133 18.09 10.00 2.84
N LEU A 134 19.42 10.09 2.74
CA LEU A 134 20.19 9.38 1.72
C LEU A 134 20.09 7.86 1.87
N ILE A 135 20.17 7.34 3.09
CA ILE A 135 20.01 5.88 3.33
C ILE A 135 18.59 5.43 2.98
N GLY A 136 17.57 6.16 3.40
CA GLY A 136 16.18 5.87 3.06
C GLY A 136 15.94 5.89 1.56
N LEU A 137 16.55 6.85 0.83
CA LEU A 137 16.49 6.95 -0.62
C LEU A 137 17.13 5.72 -1.30
N VAL A 138 18.28 5.25 -0.83
CA VAL A 138 18.94 4.03 -1.36
C VAL A 138 18.05 2.81 -1.20
N PHE A 139 17.41 2.64 -0.04
CA PHE A 139 16.46 1.53 0.18
C PHE A 139 15.24 1.62 -0.74
N TRP A 140 14.69 2.82 -0.94
CA TRP A 140 13.59 3.02 -1.88
C TRP A 140 13.99 2.69 -3.32
N LEU A 141 15.15 3.19 -3.77
CA LEU A 141 15.68 2.90 -5.11
C LEU A 141 15.96 1.41 -5.29
N TYR A 142 16.40 0.69 -4.24
CA TYR A 142 16.54 -0.76 -4.29
C TYR A 142 15.20 -1.46 -4.54
N ILE A 143 14.13 -1.06 -3.83
CA ILE A 143 12.78 -1.60 -4.05
C ILE A 143 12.33 -1.31 -5.48
N LEU A 144 12.51 -0.09 -5.98
CA LEU A 144 12.18 0.25 -7.36
C LEU A 144 13.01 -0.57 -8.36
N GLY A 145 14.30 -0.78 -8.09
CA GLY A 145 15.16 -1.63 -8.90
C GLY A 145 14.58 -3.03 -9.09
N GLU A 146 14.07 -3.65 -8.02
CA GLU A 146 13.42 -4.96 -8.11
C GLU A 146 12.07 -4.90 -8.86
N LEU A 147 11.32 -3.79 -8.74
CA LEU A 147 10.05 -3.62 -9.44
C LEU A 147 10.20 -3.33 -10.94
N TYR A 148 11.35 -2.84 -11.41
CA TYR A 148 11.54 -2.45 -12.81
C TYR A 148 12.55 -3.31 -13.56
N PHE A 149 13.50 -3.95 -12.86
CA PHE A 149 14.66 -4.63 -13.46
C PHE A 149 15.01 -5.94 -12.75
N GLY A 150 14.35 -6.28 -11.65
CA GLY A 150 14.67 -7.45 -10.84
C GLY A 150 13.78 -8.66 -11.14
N GLN A 151 13.95 -9.70 -10.32
CA GLN A 151 13.21 -10.96 -10.44
C GLN A 151 11.68 -10.77 -10.41
N MET A 152 11.20 -9.76 -9.67
CA MET A 152 9.76 -9.47 -9.61
C MET A 152 9.23 -8.98 -10.96
N ASP A 153 9.97 -8.10 -11.65
CA ASP A 153 9.61 -7.64 -12.98
C ASP A 153 9.66 -8.80 -14.00
N ASP A 154 10.69 -9.64 -13.97
CA ASP A 154 10.80 -10.79 -14.86
C ASP A 154 9.61 -11.74 -14.76
N VAL A 155 9.20 -12.08 -13.53
CA VAL A 155 8.06 -12.97 -13.27
C VAL A 155 6.75 -12.35 -13.77
N LEU A 156 6.51 -11.07 -13.50
CA LEU A 156 5.25 -10.42 -13.80
C LEU A 156 5.12 -9.95 -15.25
N ARG A 157 6.23 -9.61 -15.92
CA ARG A 157 6.22 -9.32 -17.37
C ARG A 157 5.95 -10.55 -18.21
N GLN A 158 6.39 -11.73 -17.76
CA GLN A 158 6.15 -13.01 -18.43
C GLN A 158 4.86 -13.68 -18.00
N ALA A 159 4.09 -13.04 -17.10
CA ALA A 159 2.84 -13.60 -16.60
C ALA A 159 1.84 -13.85 -17.75
N PRO A 160 1.13 -14.97 -17.74
CA PRO A 160 0.03 -15.19 -18.66
C PRO A 160 -1.11 -14.20 -18.35
N GLY A 161 -1.75 -13.68 -19.40
CA GLY A 161 -2.90 -12.79 -19.27
C GLY A 161 -2.53 -11.31 -19.19
N ASP A 162 -3.34 -10.50 -19.89
CA ASP A 162 -3.12 -9.05 -19.97
C ASP A 162 -3.50 -8.30 -18.70
N HIS A 163 -4.51 -8.80 -17.98
CA HIS A 163 -5.01 -8.13 -16.77
C HIS A 163 -3.96 -8.09 -15.68
N LEU A 164 -3.20 -9.18 -15.46
CA LEU A 164 -2.14 -9.22 -14.46
C LEU A 164 -0.99 -8.27 -14.82
N ARG A 165 -0.57 -8.24 -16.09
CA ARG A 165 0.50 -7.33 -16.57
C ARG A 165 0.11 -5.86 -16.44
N ARG A 166 -1.15 -5.51 -16.79
CA ARG A 166 -1.67 -4.15 -16.63
C ARG A 166 -1.81 -3.76 -15.16
N GLY A 167 -2.31 -4.68 -14.33
CA GLY A 167 -2.39 -4.46 -12.88
C GLY A 167 -1.02 -4.17 -12.28
N TYR A 168 -0.01 -4.96 -12.63
CA TYR A 168 1.37 -4.73 -12.19
C TYR A 168 1.93 -3.39 -12.66
N PHE A 169 1.67 -3.01 -13.91
CA PHE A 169 2.08 -1.70 -14.42
C PHE A 169 1.53 -0.56 -13.55
N TRP A 170 0.25 -0.59 -13.21
CA TRP A 170 -0.35 0.43 -12.36
C TRP A 170 0.18 0.39 -10.93
N LEU A 171 0.35 -0.79 -10.35
CA LEU A 171 0.86 -0.96 -8.99
C LEU A 171 2.27 -0.40 -8.83
N ARG A 172 3.20 -0.71 -9.76
CA ARG A 172 4.55 -0.15 -9.71
C ARG A 172 4.56 1.36 -9.92
N LEU A 173 3.66 1.89 -10.75
CA LEU A 173 3.53 3.34 -10.95
C LEU A 173 3.02 4.03 -9.68
N ILE A 174 2.02 3.45 -8.99
CA ILE A 174 1.52 3.96 -7.71
C ILE A 174 2.64 3.96 -6.65
N VAL A 175 3.41 2.87 -6.54
CA VAL A 175 4.56 2.81 -5.62
C VAL A 175 5.62 3.86 -5.98
N THR A 176 5.91 4.04 -7.26
CA THR A 176 6.92 5.01 -7.70
C THR A 176 6.48 6.45 -7.41
N ILE A 177 5.32 6.85 -7.89
CA ILE A 177 4.83 8.24 -7.75
C ILE A 177 4.37 8.50 -6.31
N GLY A 178 3.59 7.59 -5.75
CA GLY A 178 3.01 7.76 -4.43
C GLY A 178 4.08 7.82 -3.32
N TRP A 179 5.09 6.96 -3.37
CA TRP A 179 6.16 7.00 -2.39
C TRP A 179 7.15 8.16 -2.64
N ALA A 180 7.23 8.68 -3.87
CA ALA A 180 8.04 9.86 -4.18
C ALA A 180 7.51 11.15 -3.53
N ILE A 181 6.28 11.17 -3.02
CA ILE A 181 5.71 12.35 -2.33
C ILE A 181 6.37 12.56 -0.96
N TYR A 182 6.79 11.48 -0.27
CA TYR A 182 7.34 11.59 1.08
C TYR A 182 8.75 12.21 1.17
N PRO A 183 9.74 11.90 0.29
CA PRO A 183 11.07 12.49 0.34
C PRO A 183 11.10 14.01 0.25
N PRO A 184 10.38 14.70 -0.66
CA PRO A 184 10.39 16.15 -0.74
C PRO A 184 9.89 16.86 0.52
N GLY A 185 8.87 16.32 1.18
CA GLY A 185 8.33 16.91 2.41
C GLY A 185 9.39 17.01 3.50
N ASN A 186 10.11 15.94 3.76
CA ASN A 186 11.20 15.94 4.74
C ASN A 186 12.40 16.80 4.30
N PHE A 187 12.67 16.88 2.99
CA PHE A 187 13.72 17.76 2.47
C PHE A 187 13.38 19.22 2.73
N LEU A 188 12.15 19.64 2.47
CA LEU A 188 11.72 21.02 2.68
C LEU A 188 11.80 21.44 4.15
N THR A 189 11.41 20.57 5.08
CA THR A 189 11.51 20.89 6.52
C THR A 189 12.95 20.84 7.03
N ALA A 190 13.73 19.83 6.67
CA ALA A 190 15.07 19.62 7.19
C ALA A 190 16.13 20.56 6.58
N PHE A 191 15.99 20.93 5.29
CA PHE A 191 17.01 21.69 4.55
C PHE A 191 16.59 23.13 4.22
N ALA A 192 15.30 23.38 4.00
CA ALA A 192 14.83 24.73 3.71
C ALA A 192 14.43 25.53 4.96
N GLY A 193 14.46 24.90 6.15
CA GLY A 193 14.08 25.53 7.40
C GLY A 193 12.62 26.01 7.43
N LEU A 194 11.76 25.41 6.58
CA LEU A 194 10.35 25.76 6.53
C LEU A 194 9.67 25.20 7.78
N THR A 195 9.02 26.08 8.52
CA THR A 195 8.17 25.67 9.63
C THR A 195 6.90 25.02 9.06
N ASP A 196 6.56 23.83 9.55
CA ASP A 196 5.34 23.17 9.14
C ASP A 196 4.12 23.80 9.84
N ASP A 197 3.28 24.43 9.04
CA ASP A 197 1.99 25.01 9.46
C ASP A 197 0.83 24.03 9.29
N GLY A 198 1.11 22.74 9.10
CA GLY A 198 0.15 21.70 8.79
C GLY A 198 0.07 21.33 7.31
N SER A 199 0.71 22.08 6.40
CA SER A 199 0.69 21.77 4.96
C SER A 199 1.38 20.47 4.64
N LEU A 200 2.43 20.10 5.38
CA LEU A 200 3.10 18.80 5.26
C LEU A 200 2.15 17.64 5.64
N SER A 201 1.36 17.82 6.71
CA SER A 201 0.34 16.84 7.10
C SER A 201 -0.73 16.67 6.00
N VAL A 202 -1.15 17.75 5.34
CA VAL A 202 -2.07 17.68 4.20
C VAL A 202 -1.45 16.85 3.06
N ALA A 203 -0.20 17.13 2.70
CA ALA A 203 0.52 16.41 1.65
C ALA A 203 0.65 14.91 2.00
N TYR A 204 0.99 14.59 3.25
CA TYR A 204 1.12 13.19 3.71
C TYR A 204 -0.23 12.48 3.77
N ASN A 205 -1.31 13.15 4.18
CA ASN A 205 -2.65 12.59 4.15
C ASN A 205 -3.10 12.26 2.72
N ILE A 206 -2.81 13.13 1.75
CA ILE A 206 -3.07 12.88 0.32
C ILE A 206 -2.21 11.70 -0.17
N ALA A 207 -0.93 11.66 0.18
CA ALA A 207 -0.04 10.56 -0.17
C ALA A 207 -0.53 9.23 0.41
N ASP A 208 -1.01 9.22 1.65
CA ASP A 208 -1.56 8.04 2.31
C ASP A 208 -2.83 7.52 1.62
N ILE A 209 -3.72 8.41 1.16
CA ILE A 209 -4.88 8.06 0.35
C ILE A 209 -4.42 7.40 -0.96
N LEU A 210 -3.52 8.04 -1.71
CA LEU A 210 -3.02 7.51 -2.97
C LEU A 210 -2.31 6.16 -2.78
N ASN A 211 -1.44 6.06 -1.79
CA ASN A 211 -0.62 4.88 -1.59
C ASN A 211 -1.36 3.68 -1.01
N ARG A 212 -2.34 3.87 -0.17
CA ARG A 212 -3.07 2.74 0.43
C ARG A 212 -4.38 2.46 -0.27
N MET A 213 -5.15 3.51 -0.57
CA MET A 213 -6.46 3.39 -1.21
C MET A 213 -6.30 2.99 -2.69
N ALA A 214 -5.56 3.77 -3.50
CA ALA A 214 -5.41 3.47 -4.92
C ALA A 214 -4.66 2.14 -5.14
N PHE A 215 -3.62 1.86 -4.32
CA PHE A 215 -2.90 0.60 -4.38
C PHE A 215 -3.81 -0.59 -4.04
N GLY A 216 -4.55 -0.53 -2.95
CA GLY A 216 -5.46 -1.60 -2.53
C GLY A 216 -6.57 -1.86 -3.57
N VAL A 217 -7.18 -0.80 -4.09
CA VAL A 217 -8.20 -0.89 -5.14
C VAL A 217 -7.61 -1.48 -6.43
N ALA A 218 -6.38 -1.09 -6.81
CA ALA A 218 -5.71 -1.67 -7.98
C ALA A 218 -5.40 -3.17 -7.80
N VAL A 219 -4.98 -3.59 -6.60
CA VAL A 219 -4.80 -5.02 -6.27
C VAL A 219 -6.13 -5.76 -6.38
N LEU A 220 -7.20 -5.24 -5.78
CA LEU A 220 -8.52 -5.87 -5.84
C LEU A 220 -9.07 -5.95 -7.27
N ALA A 221 -8.99 -4.85 -8.03
CA ALA A 221 -9.45 -4.82 -9.41
C ALA A 221 -8.70 -5.86 -10.28
N THR A 222 -7.37 -5.92 -10.13
CA THR A 222 -6.55 -6.93 -10.82
C THR A 222 -6.96 -8.34 -10.41
N ALA A 223 -7.15 -8.57 -9.11
CA ALA A 223 -7.54 -9.86 -8.57
C ALA A 223 -8.91 -10.34 -9.10
N VAL A 224 -9.89 -9.44 -9.18
CA VAL A 224 -11.23 -9.73 -9.72
C VAL A 224 -11.16 -10.05 -11.21
N LEU A 225 -10.45 -9.22 -12.00
CA LEU A 225 -10.33 -9.43 -13.44
C LEU A 225 -9.64 -10.77 -13.76
N VAL A 226 -8.54 -11.09 -13.07
CA VAL A 226 -7.84 -12.37 -13.27
C VAL A 226 -8.67 -13.56 -12.76
N SER A 227 -9.41 -13.40 -11.66
CA SER A 227 -10.27 -14.46 -11.13
C SER A 227 -11.42 -14.80 -12.08
N ASN A 228 -11.94 -13.82 -12.80
CA ASN A 228 -13.03 -14.03 -13.78
C ASN A 228 -12.54 -14.69 -15.09
N GLU A 229 -11.26 -14.61 -15.39
CA GLU A 229 -10.66 -15.32 -16.55
C GLU A 229 -10.40 -16.81 -16.25
N ASP A 230 -10.47 -17.26 -15.00
CA ASP A 230 -10.19 -18.64 -14.61
C ASP A 230 -11.41 -19.54 -14.93
N PRO A 231 -11.30 -20.51 -15.89
CA PRO A 231 -12.43 -21.38 -16.30
C PRO A 231 -12.99 -22.24 -15.17
N LEU A 232 -12.24 -22.39 -14.06
CA LEU A 232 -12.69 -23.17 -12.90
C LEU A 232 -13.66 -22.39 -12.01
N HIS A 233 -13.72 -21.07 -12.15
CA HIS A 233 -14.64 -20.25 -11.37
C HIS A 233 -16.09 -20.32 -11.89
N ASP A 234 -16.28 -20.65 -13.17
CA ASP A 234 -17.60 -20.77 -13.83
C ASP A 234 -18.26 -22.16 -13.64
N ARG A 235 -17.59 -23.10 -12.98
CA ARG A 235 -18.18 -24.38 -12.61
C ARG A 235 -19.08 -24.22 -11.38
N SER A 236 -20.28 -23.69 -11.63
CA SER A 236 -21.39 -23.75 -10.68
C SER A 236 -21.66 -25.21 -10.28
N PRO A 237 -22.00 -25.52 -9.00
CA PRO A 237 -22.34 -26.87 -8.56
C PRO A 237 -23.47 -27.54 -9.38
N SER A 238 -24.22 -26.78 -10.14
CA SER A 238 -25.28 -27.27 -11.03
C SER A 238 -24.76 -28.02 -12.26
N THR A 239 -23.54 -27.76 -12.74
CA THR A 239 -22.96 -28.43 -13.92
C THR A 239 -22.35 -29.80 -13.60
N LEU A 240 -22.10 -30.12 -12.33
CA LEU A 240 -21.64 -31.45 -11.89
C LEU A 240 -22.76 -32.46 -11.71
N ARG A 241 -24.03 -32.07 -11.89
CA ARG A 241 -25.20 -32.94 -11.64
C ARG A 241 -25.84 -33.49 -12.92
N SER A 242 -25.33 -33.20 -14.09
CA SER A 242 -25.82 -33.69 -15.37
C SER A 242 -24.86 -34.65 -16.06
N ASP A 243 -24.47 -35.73 -15.35
CA ASP A 243 -23.95 -36.90 -16.03
C ASP A 243 -25.17 -37.87 -16.23
N PRO A 244 -25.73 -37.99 -17.42
CA PRO A 244 -26.80 -38.93 -17.67
C PRO A 244 -26.15 -40.31 -17.70
N LYS A 245 -26.60 -41.15 -16.75
CA LYS A 245 -26.36 -42.58 -16.69
C LYS A 245 -26.33 -43.17 -18.08
N GLY A 246 -25.24 -43.87 -18.37
CA GLY A 246 -25.08 -44.68 -19.54
C GLY A 246 -26.28 -45.58 -19.82
N ASP A 247 -26.77 -45.49 -21.01
CA ASP A 247 -27.64 -46.47 -21.62
C ASP A 247 -26.84 -47.76 -21.86
N ARG A 248 -27.17 -48.80 -21.09
CA ARG A 248 -26.75 -50.15 -21.35
C ARG A 248 -27.94 -50.86 -22.01
N THR A 249 -27.82 -51.05 -23.28
CA THR A 249 -28.42 -52.24 -23.96
C THR A 249 -27.45 -52.83 -24.94
#